data_cd42c5012ebe47f4c2e97b0bec2281a1
#
_entry.id   cd42c5012ebe47f4c2e97b0bec2281a1
#
_cell.length_a   1.000
_cell.length_b   1.000
_cell.length_c   1.000
_cell.angle_alpha   90.00
_cell.angle_beta   90.00
_cell.angle_gamma   90.00
#
_symmetry.space_group_name_H-M   'P 1'
#
loop_
_entity.id
_entity.type
_entity.pdbx_description
1 polymer ?
#
loop_
_entity_poly.entity_id
_entity_poly.type
_entity_poly.pdbx_seq_one_letter_code
_entity_poly.pdbx_strand_id
1 'polypeptide(L)'
;MKKKLLALLLTAAMGMSLLAGCGGAAASSAAKEPESSVPTEAPTAVESQTEPAPQEQEAVSVEETAASEQEEEPIAEGPVAGDKDFDWSVFEPLTQEPVTLTMFYTQPPPLAAIMDTPNDMSLLYQKFEEITNVHIDFQMVNMMDAATTFTLMIAGGDYCDIVNDTLNYYDTADQAYEDGIAIDLMEYPDSIPNFSALMEKYPQIRSDLETLEGHILNMPRIDMPIGQAAENGLLIRKDWLDDLGLDMPNSYDEMHDVLAAFKNAYNVTDPYIMPYQVLSPWGLMSSGYGIPAVADANNFYVDLKTNQVELATASDAYYDFLCMFRDWYSEGLINPNFVSQASNIPDESIISTEQTGIWFSDLSYIKTYQELLASVNPNAELALMGDPGVDAARSGYMEKQFTVAGTGGFSVSEHCSDVELALSWCDMWYDPQLTQFINYGYEGETFEYDADGNPVLGGIIVNNDLGLPSLKMANGVYLCTSGGFIYDLHKYDLEFTDLQLEAYTKWIITADDPDTVVTSDIPAGAKLTAEEADAVTTAMGDINTHVGEMALKFVTGAAELNEDSYAAYVSDIENMRLQEALDAMQSAYDRYLENQ
;
A
#
# COMPACT_ATOMS: atom_id res chain seq x y z
N MET A 1 16.85 -27.01 -6.91
CA MET A 1 17.82 -25.92 -6.94
C MET A 1 18.36 -25.56 -8.33
N LYS A 2 19.26 -26.28 -8.98
CA LYS A 2 19.88 -25.83 -10.27
C LYS A 2 18.93 -25.61 -11.47
N LYS A 3 17.74 -26.17 -11.48
CA LYS A 3 16.76 -26.00 -12.57
C LYS A 3 15.79 -24.84 -12.33
N LYS A 4 15.47 -24.48 -11.07
CA LYS A 4 14.62 -23.33 -10.71
C LYS A 4 15.36 -22.00 -10.83
N LEU A 5 16.66 -21.97 -10.54
CA LEU A 5 17.52 -20.78 -10.74
C LEU A 5 17.61 -20.36 -12.23
N LEU A 6 17.46 -21.32 -13.15
CA LEU A 6 17.53 -21.05 -14.59
C LEU A 6 16.23 -20.41 -15.12
N ALA A 7 15.10 -20.64 -14.48
CA ALA A 7 13.80 -20.08 -14.87
C ALA A 7 13.71 -18.59 -14.45
N LEU A 8 14.18 -18.22 -13.27
CA LEU A 8 14.22 -16.82 -12.81
C LEU A 8 15.18 -15.96 -13.67
N LEU A 9 16.31 -16.52 -14.12
CA LEU A 9 17.24 -15.81 -15.00
C LEU A 9 16.68 -15.59 -16.42
N LEU A 10 15.72 -16.40 -16.87
CA LEU A 10 15.08 -16.23 -18.18
C LEU A 10 13.98 -15.16 -18.16
N THR A 11 13.26 -14.97 -17.05
CA THR A 11 12.24 -13.92 -16.91
C THR A 11 12.85 -12.52 -16.82
N ALA A 12 13.95 -12.36 -16.09
CA ALA A 12 14.67 -11.09 -16.04
C ALA A 12 15.31 -10.68 -17.39
N ALA A 13 15.64 -11.64 -18.27
CA ALA A 13 16.23 -11.36 -19.57
C ALA A 13 15.19 -10.96 -20.64
N MET A 14 13.91 -11.25 -20.47
CA MET A 14 12.84 -10.86 -21.41
C MET A 14 12.32 -9.43 -21.18
N GLY A 15 12.46 -8.88 -19.97
CA GLY A 15 12.05 -7.50 -19.66
C GLY A 15 12.93 -6.41 -20.27
N MET A 16 14.14 -6.72 -20.71
CA MET A 16 15.11 -5.74 -21.24
C MET A 16 15.21 -5.66 -22.77
N SER A 17 14.43 -6.44 -23.54
CA SER A 17 14.54 -6.47 -25.00
C SER A 17 13.49 -5.64 -25.77
N LEU A 18 12.64 -4.85 -25.11
CA LEU A 18 11.59 -4.04 -25.75
C LEU A 18 11.91 -2.55 -25.91
N LEU A 19 13.14 -2.10 -25.66
CA LEU A 19 13.54 -0.68 -25.74
C LEU A 19 14.51 -0.34 -26.87
N ALA A 20 14.55 -1.10 -27.97
CA ALA A 20 15.37 -0.71 -29.12
C ALA A 20 14.65 -0.94 -30.44
N GLY A 21 14.02 0.10 -30.98
CA GLY A 21 13.52 0.05 -32.34
C GLY A 21 12.59 1.19 -32.72
N CYS A 22 13.09 2.39 -32.84
CA CYS A 22 12.39 3.49 -33.50
C CYS A 22 13.24 4.09 -34.61
N GLY A 23 12.72 4.14 -35.81
CA GLY A 23 13.30 4.93 -36.89
C GLY A 23 12.60 4.76 -38.22
N GLY A 24 11.83 5.78 -38.64
CA GLY A 24 11.82 6.16 -40.04
C GLY A 24 10.52 6.22 -40.81
N ALA A 25 10.06 7.47 -41.02
CA ALA A 25 9.58 8.12 -42.26
C ALA A 25 8.18 7.84 -42.82
N ALA A 26 7.44 8.89 -42.76
CA ALA A 26 6.42 9.50 -43.60
C ALA A 26 6.03 8.89 -44.95
N ALA A 27 4.72 8.92 -45.24
CA ALA A 27 4.16 9.55 -46.45
C ALA A 27 2.62 9.59 -46.42
N SER A 28 2.13 10.72 -46.86
CA SER A 28 0.77 11.22 -47.04
C SER A 28 -0.13 10.41 -47.97
N SER A 29 -1.44 10.40 -47.73
CA SER A 29 -2.39 10.85 -48.77
C SER A 29 -3.82 10.91 -48.27
N ALA A 30 -4.54 11.87 -48.82
CA ALA A 30 -5.82 12.43 -48.44
C ALA A 30 -7.04 11.71 -49.04
N ALA A 31 -8.21 12.08 -48.47
CA ALA A 31 -9.56 12.18 -49.04
C ALA A 31 -10.47 10.94 -48.95
N LYS A 32 -11.66 11.01 -48.38
CA LYS A 32 -12.89 11.70 -48.75
C LYS A 32 -14.02 11.27 -47.80
N GLU A 33 -14.83 12.22 -47.38
CA GLU A 33 -16.20 12.00 -46.91
C GLU A 33 -17.14 11.43 -47.98
N PRO A 34 -18.27 10.84 -47.62
CA PRO A 34 -19.53 11.57 -47.79
C PRO A 34 -20.58 11.35 -46.68
N GLU A 35 -21.47 12.32 -46.69
CA GLU A 35 -22.62 12.68 -45.89
C GLU A 35 -23.77 11.67 -45.79
N SER A 36 -24.62 11.97 -44.74
CA SER A 36 -26.10 11.92 -44.72
C SER A 36 -26.73 10.56 -44.37
N SER A 37 -27.66 10.46 -43.47
CA SER A 37 -28.90 11.14 -43.14
C SER A 37 -29.61 10.46 -41.95
N VAL A 38 -30.21 11.28 -41.09
CA VAL A 38 -31.17 10.92 -40.04
C VAL A 38 -32.49 10.44 -40.63
N PRO A 39 -33.29 9.62 -39.97
CA PRO A 39 -34.50 10.14 -39.41
C PRO A 39 -34.87 9.72 -37.98
N THR A 40 -35.40 10.67 -37.30
CA THR A 40 -36.12 10.76 -36.03
C THR A 40 -37.37 9.89 -36.00
N GLU A 41 -37.59 9.19 -34.89
CA GLU A 41 -38.96 8.93 -34.37
C GLU A 41 -38.93 8.89 -32.85
N ALA A 42 -39.88 9.58 -32.22
CA ALA A 42 -40.05 9.78 -30.79
C ALA A 42 -41.25 8.94 -30.26
N PRO A 43 -41.56 9.00 -28.97
CA PRO A 43 -41.74 7.84 -28.10
C PRO A 43 -43.21 7.55 -27.80
N THR A 44 -43.51 6.35 -27.35
CA THR A 44 -44.81 6.00 -26.77
C THR A 44 -44.65 5.57 -25.31
N ALA A 45 -45.41 6.25 -24.45
CA ALA A 45 -45.60 5.97 -23.03
C ALA A 45 -46.31 4.65 -22.78
N VAL A 46 -45.96 3.94 -21.73
CA VAL A 46 -46.78 2.90 -21.09
C VAL A 46 -46.73 3.00 -19.58
N GLU A 47 -47.89 2.83 -19.03
CA GLU A 47 -48.44 3.05 -17.71
C GLU A 47 -47.77 2.33 -16.54
N SER A 48 -47.79 3.03 -15.42
CA SER A 48 -47.77 2.65 -14.01
C SER A 48 -48.60 1.40 -13.66
N GLN A 49 -47.99 0.47 -12.91
CA GLN A 49 -48.73 -0.46 -12.04
C GLN A 49 -48.09 -0.53 -10.64
N THR A 50 -48.95 -0.42 -9.69
CA THR A 50 -48.85 -0.33 -8.24
C THR A 50 -48.22 -1.53 -7.54
N GLU A 51 -47.44 -1.23 -6.50
CA GLU A 51 -46.92 -2.11 -5.44
C GLU A 51 -48.01 -2.83 -4.62
N PRO A 52 -47.65 -3.92 -3.95
CA PRO A 52 -48.20 -4.25 -2.64
C PRO A 52 -47.13 -4.21 -1.52
N ALA A 53 -47.55 -3.72 -0.36
CA ALA A 53 -46.85 -3.42 0.85
C ALA A 53 -46.15 -4.61 1.54
N PRO A 54 -45.09 -4.33 2.37
CA PRO A 54 -44.26 -5.35 3.02
C PRO A 54 -44.90 -5.89 4.31
N GLN A 55 -44.67 -7.17 4.56
CA GLN A 55 -44.99 -7.83 5.85
C GLN A 55 -43.77 -7.67 6.79
N GLU A 56 -44.10 -7.29 8.03
CA GLU A 56 -43.18 -7.25 9.17
C GLU A 56 -42.55 -8.63 9.43
N GLN A 57 -41.24 -8.69 9.51
CA GLN A 57 -40.47 -9.75 10.15
C GLN A 57 -39.80 -9.22 11.40
N GLU A 58 -39.94 -10.00 12.47
CA GLU A 58 -39.44 -9.70 13.82
C GLU A 58 -37.89 -9.59 13.84
N ALA A 59 -37.43 -8.52 14.47
CA ALA A 59 -36.03 -8.26 14.75
C ALA A 59 -35.46 -9.28 15.76
N VAL A 60 -34.45 -10.02 15.38
CA VAL A 60 -33.57 -10.71 16.29
C VAL A 60 -32.50 -9.70 16.72
N SER A 61 -32.50 -9.37 18.00
CA SER A 61 -31.49 -8.50 18.60
C SER A 61 -30.13 -9.21 18.61
N VAL A 62 -29.21 -8.73 17.80
CA VAL A 62 -27.79 -9.02 17.95
C VAL A 62 -27.29 -8.09 19.06
N GLU A 63 -26.72 -8.65 20.11
CA GLU A 63 -26.03 -7.93 21.18
C GLU A 63 -24.85 -7.18 20.54
N GLU A 64 -24.91 -5.87 20.64
CA GLU A 64 -23.86 -4.93 20.36
C GLU A 64 -22.64 -5.27 21.25
N THR A 65 -21.62 -5.90 20.68
CA THR A 65 -20.32 -6.00 21.35
C THR A 65 -19.70 -4.62 21.28
N ALA A 66 -19.87 -3.88 22.36
CA ALA A 66 -19.20 -2.61 22.57
C ALA A 66 -17.70 -2.81 22.34
N ALA A 67 -17.13 -2.04 21.42
CA ALA A 67 -15.69 -1.84 21.37
C ALA A 67 -15.26 -1.40 22.78
N SER A 68 -14.41 -2.19 23.41
CA SER A 68 -13.84 -1.85 24.70
C SER A 68 -13.00 -0.59 24.49
N GLU A 69 -13.41 0.53 25.07
CA GLU A 69 -12.50 1.62 25.37
C GLU A 69 -11.33 1.00 26.17
N GLN A 70 -10.21 0.77 25.50
CA GLN A 70 -8.99 0.37 26.17
C GLN A 70 -8.54 1.60 26.92
N GLU A 71 -8.60 1.53 28.29
CA GLU A 71 -7.97 2.52 29.13
C GLU A 71 -6.49 2.59 28.74
N GLU A 72 -6.06 3.74 28.20
CA GLU A 72 -4.64 4.08 28.06
C GLU A 72 -3.99 3.91 29.43
N GLU A 73 -2.98 3.04 29.53
CA GLU A 73 -2.18 2.97 30.74
C GLU A 73 -1.54 4.35 31.00
N PRO A 74 -1.54 4.84 32.24
CA PRO A 74 -0.97 6.15 32.54
C PRO A 74 0.49 6.16 32.12
N ILE A 75 0.86 7.15 31.29
CA ILE A 75 2.23 7.48 30.93
C ILE A 75 3.06 7.52 32.22
N ALA A 76 4.19 6.80 32.22
CA ALA A 76 5.08 6.73 33.40
C ALA A 76 5.39 8.15 33.90
N GLU A 77 5.21 8.39 35.23
CA GLU A 77 5.56 9.66 35.84
C GLU A 77 7.09 9.83 35.81
N GLY A 78 7.63 10.50 34.78
CA GLY A 78 9.05 10.81 34.66
C GLY A 78 9.49 11.07 33.21
N PRO A 79 10.71 11.54 32.98
CA PRO A 79 11.26 11.72 31.65
C PRO A 79 11.28 10.38 30.88
N VAL A 80 10.90 10.44 29.60
CA VAL A 80 10.97 9.29 28.67
C VAL A 80 12.20 9.46 27.76
N ALA A 81 12.64 8.37 27.12
CA ALA A 81 13.80 8.43 26.22
C ALA A 81 13.55 9.44 25.10
N GLY A 82 14.54 10.30 24.89
CA GLY A 82 14.43 11.45 23.98
C GLY A 82 14.28 12.78 24.71
N ASP A 83 13.70 12.81 25.89
CA ASP A 83 13.65 14.02 26.71
C ASP A 83 15.08 14.44 27.10
N LYS A 84 15.32 15.75 27.18
CA LYS A 84 16.65 16.31 27.52
C LYS A 84 17.17 15.89 28.89
N ASP A 85 16.29 15.57 29.84
CA ASP A 85 16.61 15.18 31.22
C ASP A 85 16.54 13.65 31.43
N PHE A 86 16.39 12.86 30.37
CA PHE A 86 16.33 11.40 30.46
C PHE A 86 17.70 10.79 30.83
N ASP A 87 17.69 9.88 31.79
CA ASP A 87 18.88 9.17 32.25
C ASP A 87 19.12 7.88 31.43
N TRP A 88 19.92 7.99 30.37
CA TRP A 88 20.26 6.86 29.49
C TRP A 88 20.99 5.70 30.19
N SER A 89 21.51 5.93 31.42
CA SER A 89 22.21 4.86 32.17
C SER A 89 21.27 3.78 32.72
N VAL A 90 19.96 3.92 32.49
CA VAL A 90 18.99 2.86 32.80
C VAL A 90 19.13 1.64 31.88
N PHE A 91 19.69 1.85 30.68
CA PHE A 91 19.98 0.76 29.75
C PHE A 91 21.36 0.18 30.04
N GLU A 92 21.39 -1.09 30.40
CA GLU A 92 22.66 -1.83 30.53
C GLU A 92 23.13 -2.26 29.13
N PRO A 93 24.42 -2.08 28.79
CA PRO A 93 24.94 -2.53 27.51
C PRO A 93 24.73 -4.05 27.30
N LEU A 94 24.30 -4.42 26.10
CA LEU A 94 24.07 -5.83 25.74
C LEU A 94 25.36 -6.65 25.79
N THR A 95 26.51 -5.98 25.56
CA THR A 95 27.84 -6.62 25.62
C THR A 95 28.84 -5.78 26.40
N GLN A 96 29.84 -6.42 27.02
CA GLN A 96 30.89 -5.72 27.75
C GLN A 96 31.97 -5.11 26.82
N GLU A 97 32.23 -5.77 25.70
CA GLU A 97 33.19 -5.34 24.68
C GLU A 97 32.38 -5.03 23.40
N PRO A 98 32.82 -4.05 22.60
CA PRO A 98 32.16 -3.73 21.34
C PRO A 98 32.06 -4.94 20.40
N VAL A 99 30.88 -5.19 19.87
CA VAL A 99 30.58 -6.26 18.90
C VAL A 99 30.03 -5.62 17.62
N THR A 100 30.34 -6.21 16.48
CA THR A 100 29.77 -5.81 15.19
C THR A 100 28.85 -6.89 14.68
N LEU A 101 27.62 -6.52 14.32
CA LEU A 101 26.68 -7.34 13.58
C LEU A 101 26.50 -6.78 12.18
N THR A 102 26.33 -7.66 11.21
CA THR A 102 26.07 -7.28 9.81
C THR A 102 24.58 -7.24 9.54
N MET A 103 24.11 -6.24 8.75
CA MET A 103 22.70 -6.12 8.40
C MET A 103 22.52 -5.89 6.90
N PHE A 104 21.73 -6.74 6.25
CA PHE A 104 21.20 -6.47 4.91
C PHE A 104 20.12 -5.40 5.03
N TYR A 105 20.31 -4.24 4.38
CA TYR A 105 19.48 -3.07 4.56
C TYR A 105 19.08 -2.45 3.23
N THR A 106 17.78 -2.34 2.99
CA THR A 106 17.23 -1.73 1.79
C THR A 106 17.02 -0.24 1.98
N GLN A 107 17.39 0.56 0.98
CA GLN A 107 17.30 2.01 1.04
C GLN A 107 16.54 2.57 -0.16
N PRO A 108 15.52 3.44 0.06
CA PRO A 108 14.87 4.16 -1.02
C PRO A 108 15.83 5.09 -1.76
N PRO A 109 15.75 5.21 -3.10
CA PRO A 109 16.68 6.03 -3.89
C PRO A 109 16.86 7.47 -3.43
N PRO A 110 15.83 8.20 -2.94
CA PRO A 110 16.02 9.56 -2.44
C PRO A 110 16.93 9.66 -1.22
N LEU A 111 16.98 8.62 -0.39
CA LEU A 111 17.85 8.59 0.78
C LEU A 111 19.26 8.14 0.41
N ALA A 112 19.41 7.19 -0.51
CA ALA A 112 20.68 6.77 -1.06
C ALA A 112 21.47 7.93 -1.73
N ALA A 113 20.79 9.00 -2.11
CA ALA A 113 21.42 10.19 -2.67
C ALA A 113 22.08 11.11 -1.63
N ILE A 114 21.77 10.96 -0.34
CA ILE A 114 22.16 11.89 0.73
C ILE A 114 22.91 11.26 1.89
N MET A 115 22.90 9.95 2.01
CA MET A 115 23.68 9.20 3.03
C MET A 115 24.18 7.88 2.47
N ASP A 116 25.40 7.49 2.85
CA ASP A 116 25.99 6.20 2.47
C ASP A 116 25.44 5.08 3.35
N THR A 117 25.36 5.30 4.66
CA THR A 117 24.78 4.36 5.65
C THR A 117 23.96 5.11 6.71
N PRO A 118 23.02 4.46 7.40
CA PRO A 118 22.32 5.05 8.54
C PRO A 118 23.26 5.56 9.64
N ASN A 119 24.40 4.94 9.87
CA ASN A 119 25.39 5.39 10.87
C ASN A 119 25.89 6.82 10.64
N ASP A 120 25.86 7.31 9.40
CA ASP A 120 26.37 8.64 9.07
C ASP A 120 25.47 9.77 9.58
N MET A 121 24.16 9.53 9.63
CA MET A 121 23.16 10.57 9.87
C MET A 121 22.11 10.21 10.92
N SER A 122 21.80 8.94 11.14
CA SER A 122 20.75 8.54 12.06
C SER A 122 21.20 8.67 13.52
N LEU A 123 20.59 9.60 14.22
CA LEU A 123 20.78 9.77 15.68
C LEU A 123 20.37 8.51 16.46
N LEU A 124 19.38 7.79 15.92
CA LEU A 124 18.86 6.58 16.50
C LEU A 124 19.91 5.45 16.50
N TYR A 125 20.49 5.12 15.34
CA TYR A 125 21.52 4.08 15.26
C TYR A 125 22.78 4.44 16.05
N GLN A 126 23.18 5.71 16.05
CA GLN A 126 24.31 6.18 16.87
C GLN A 126 24.02 6.00 18.37
N LYS A 127 22.80 6.30 18.83
CA LYS A 127 22.42 6.10 20.23
C LYS A 127 22.31 4.62 20.58
N PHE A 128 21.76 3.79 19.69
CA PHE A 128 21.69 2.35 19.91
C PHE A 128 23.10 1.75 20.04
N GLU A 129 24.07 2.15 19.20
CA GLU A 129 25.47 1.72 19.36
C GLU A 129 26.03 2.14 20.72
N GLU A 130 25.78 3.40 21.15
CA GLU A 130 26.26 3.92 22.44
C GLU A 130 25.72 3.11 23.63
N ILE A 131 24.41 2.79 23.66
CA ILE A 131 23.77 2.15 24.83
C ILE A 131 23.90 0.63 24.81
N THR A 132 24.20 0.01 23.66
CA THR A 132 24.27 -1.46 23.51
C THR A 132 25.70 -2.01 23.41
N ASN A 133 26.67 -1.21 23.03
CA ASN A 133 27.98 -1.63 22.52
C ASN A 133 27.91 -2.49 21.25
N VAL A 134 26.83 -2.44 20.49
CA VAL A 134 26.65 -3.18 19.23
C VAL A 134 26.70 -2.21 18.06
N HIS A 135 27.72 -2.37 17.22
CA HIS A 135 27.84 -1.65 15.94
C HIS A 135 27.16 -2.43 14.82
N ILE A 136 26.39 -1.77 13.98
CA ILE A 136 25.79 -2.38 12.79
C ILE A 136 26.61 -2.02 11.56
N ASP A 137 27.15 -3.04 10.89
CA ASP A 137 27.79 -2.93 9.58
C ASP A 137 26.73 -3.16 8.49
N PHE A 138 26.22 -2.06 7.90
CA PHE A 138 25.14 -2.10 6.93
C PHE A 138 25.62 -2.55 5.56
N GLN A 139 25.08 -3.65 5.07
CA GLN A 139 25.17 -4.07 3.68
C GLN A 139 24.06 -3.35 2.89
N MET A 140 24.37 -2.13 2.45
CA MET A 140 23.39 -1.24 1.82
C MET A 140 23.01 -1.71 0.43
N VAL A 141 21.70 -1.83 0.18
CA VAL A 141 21.14 -2.26 -1.11
C VAL A 141 20.07 -1.28 -1.56
N ASN A 142 20.16 -0.86 -2.84
CA ASN A 142 19.08 -0.07 -3.43
C ASN A 142 17.80 -0.92 -3.50
N MET A 143 16.69 -0.35 -3.06
CA MET A 143 15.39 -1.01 -3.05
C MET A 143 15.02 -1.64 -4.41
N MET A 144 15.38 -0.98 -5.53
CA MET A 144 15.08 -1.48 -6.88
C MET A 144 15.89 -2.73 -7.27
N ASP A 145 17.03 -2.97 -6.61
CA ASP A 145 17.92 -4.10 -6.88
C ASP A 145 17.87 -5.15 -5.75
N ALA A 146 17.05 -4.94 -4.74
CA ALA A 146 17.06 -5.70 -3.49
C ALA A 146 16.85 -7.21 -3.72
N ALA A 147 15.83 -7.61 -4.47
CA ALA A 147 15.54 -9.03 -4.75
C ALA A 147 16.70 -9.74 -5.48
N THR A 148 17.32 -9.06 -6.45
CA THR A 148 18.48 -9.60 -7.17
C THR A 148 19.69 -9.73 -6.25
N THR A 149 19.96 -8.71 -5.44
CA THR A 149 21.09 -8.69 -4.51
C THR A 149 20.93 -9.73 -3.41
N PHE A 150 19.70 -9.85 -2.87
CA PHE A 150 19.35 -10.89 -1.90
C PHE A 150 19.61 -12.30 -2.47
N THR A 151 19.12 -12.58 -3.68
CA THR A 151 19.36 -13.87 -4.35
C THR A 151 20.85 -14.16 -4.53
N LEU A 152 21.66 -13.14 -4.86
CA LEU A 152 23.11 -13.29 -5.01
C LEU A 152 23.79 -13.53 -3.66
N MET A 153 23.38 -12.85 -2.59
CA MET A 153 23.84 -13.07 -1.21
C MET A 153 23.65 -14.52 -0.80
N ILE A 154 22.41 -15.05 -0.95
CA ILE A 154 22.10 -16.46 -0.65
C ILE A 154 22.94 -17.41 -1.50
N ALA A 155 23.05 -17.18 -2.80
CA ALA A 155 23.80 -18.03 -3.71
C ALA A 155 25.32 -18.00 -3.44
N GLY A 156 25.84 -16.88 -2.94
CA GLY A 156 27.24 -16.69 -2.57
C GLY A 156 27.60 -17.28 -1.22
N GLY A 157 26.64 -17.44 -0.33
CA GLY A 157 26.84 -17.83 1.07
C GLY A 157 27.39 -16.68 1.92
N ASP A 158 27.19 -15.44 1.48
CA ASP A 158 27.62 -14.21 2.16
C ASP A 158 26.48 -13.68 3.04
N TYR A 159 26.04 -14.46 4.02
CA TYR A 159 24.89 -14.17 4.88
C TYR A 159 25.19 -13.02 5.84
N CYS A 160 24.18 -12.16 6.07
CA CYS A 160 24.18 -11.18 7.15
C CYS A 160 23.61 -11.80 8.45
N ASP A 161 24.00 -11.23 9.60
CA ASP A 161 23.45 -11.63 10.91
C ASP A 161 21.97 -11.26 11.01
N ILE A 162 21.62 -10.04 10.57
CA ILE A 162 20.26 -9.52 10.51
C ILE A 162 19.90 -9.23 9.06
N VAL A 163 18.71 -9.62 8.65
CA VAL A 163 18.20 -9.36 7.30
C VAL A 163 16.90 -8.59 7.41
N ASN A 164 16.90 -7.38 6.85
CA ASN A 164 15.70 -6.57 6.79
C ASN A 164 14.81 -7.01 5.63
N ASP A 165 13.50 -7.05 5.88
CA ASP A 165 12.47 -7.37 4.88
C ASP A 165 12.64 -8.77 4.22
N THR A 166 13.18 -9.74 4.95
CA THR A 166 13.50 -11.10 4.47
C THR A 166 12.33 -11.75 3.74
N LEU A 167 11.14 -11.68 4.33
CA LEU A 167 9.97 -12.42 3.85
C LEU A 167 9.43 -11.88 2.52
N ASN A 168 9.83 -10.67 2.11
CA ASN A 168 9.52 -10.12 0.78
C ASN A 168 10.20 -10.87 -0.37
N TYR A 169 11.19 -11.71 -0.07
CA TYR A 169 11.99 -12.41 -1.09
C TYR A 169 11.65 -13.90 -1.21
N TYR A 170 10.63 -14.36 -0.47
CA TYR A 170 10.19 -15.75 -0.44
C TYR A 170 8.73 -15.89 -0.84
N ASP A 171 8.39 -16.99 -1.49
CA ASP A 171 7.00 -17.31 -1.83
C ASP A 171 6.17 -17.67 -0.58
N THR A 172 6.82 -18.26 0.44
CA THR A 172 6.24 -18.52 1.76
C THR A 172 7.25 -18.22 2.86
N ALA A 173 6.78 -17.81 4.02
CA ALA A 173 7.65 -17.52 5.16
C ALA A 173 8.40 -18.78 5.65
N ASP A 174 7.76 -19.96 5.62
CA ASP A 174 8.39 -21.22 6.04
C ASP A 174 9.61 -21.60 5.17
N GLN A 175 9.66 -21.17 3.89
CA GLN A 175 10.87 -21.36 3.07
C GLN A 175 12.08 -20.56 3.57
N ALA A 176 11.86 -19.37 4.14
CA ALA A 176 12.94 -18.58 4.73
C ALA A 176 13.52 -19.28 5.96
N TYR A 177 12.67 -19.96 6.73
CA TYR A 177 13.08 -20.79 7.85
C TYR A 177 13.84 -22.04 7.37
N GLU A 178 13.33 -22.78 6.40
CA GLU A 178 13.98 -23.97 5.84
C GLU A 178 15.37 -23.66 5.23
N ASP A 179 15.52 -22.48 4.64
CA ASP A 179 16.80 -22.02 4.05
C ASP A 179 17.75 -21.41 5.12
N GLY A 180 17.32 -21.32 6.40
CA GLY A 180 18.12 -20.82 7.52
C GLY A 180 18.38 -19.30 7.47
N ILE A 181 17.57 -18.55 6.72
CA ILE A 181 17.70 -17.09 6.60
C ILE A 181 16.91 -16.37 7.67
N ALA A 182 15.87 -17.00 8.18
CA ALA A 182 15.09 -16.52 9.32
C ALA A 182 14.92 -17.68 10.33
N ILE A 183 15.28 -17.42 11.59
CA ILE A 183 15.07 -18.38 12.69
C ILE A 183 13.68 -18.20 13.28
N ASP A 184 13.18 -19.22 13.98
CA ASP A 184 11.97 -19.08 14.79
C ASP A 184 12.28 -18.31 16.07
N LEU A 185 11.71 -17.10 16.17
CA LEU A 185 11.89 -16.20 17.32
C LEU A 185 11.41 -16.83 18.63
N MET A 186 10.42 -17.73 18.55
CA MET A 186 9.83 -18.37 19.72
C MET A 186 10.74 -19.43 20.37
N GLU A 187 11.84 -19.79 19.72
CA GLU A 187 12.91 -20.59 20.33
C GLU A 187 13.78 -19.77 21.31
N TYR A 188 13.68 -18.42 21.26
CA TYR A 188 14.51 -17.48 22.03
C TYR A 188 13.68 -16.45 22.82
N PRO A 189 12.66 -16.86 23.60
CA PRO A 189 11.74 -15.91 24.23
C PRO A 189 12.41 -14.98 25.25
N ASP A 190 13.51 -15.42 25.85
CA ASP A 190 14.27 -14.60 26.81
C ASP A 190 15.06 -13.47 26.14
N SER A 191 15.29 -13.54 24.83
CA SER A 191 16.00 -12.54 24.04
C SER A 191 15.07 -11.52 23.38
N ILE A 192 13.74 -11.74 23.44
CA ILE A 192 12.72 -10.85 22.83
C ILE A 192 11.59 -10.51 23.81
N PRO A 193 11.89 -10.05 25.03
CA PRO A 193 10.86 -9.82 26.05
C PRO A 193 9.86 -8.71 25.67
N ASN A 194 10.29 -7.63 25.02
CA ASN A 194 9.43 -6.52 24.63
C ASN A 194 8.46 -6.94 23.51
N PHE A 195 8.98 -7.59 22.49
CA PHE A 195 8.18 -8.09 21.39
C PHE A 195 7.20 -9.19 21.82
N SER A 196 7.63 -10.07 22.74
CA SER A 196 6.75 -11.08 23.35
C SER A 196 5.61 -10.44 24.13
N ALA A 197 5.89 -9.43 24.95
CA ALA A 197 4.87 -8.68 25.68
C ALA A 197 3.87 -7.98 24.76
N LEU A 198 4.35 -7.46 23.63
CA LEU A 198 3.51 -6.82 22.62
C LEU A 198 2.54 -7.84 21.98
N MET A 199 3.02 -9.03 21.62
CA MET A 199 2.17 -10.11 21.09
C MET A 199 1.17 -10.65 22.12
N GLU A 200 1.51 -10.63 23.42
CA GLU A 200 0.57 -10.99 24.50
C GLU A 200 -0.53 -9.93 24.66
N LYS A 201 -0.16 -8.65 24.55
CA LYS A 201 -1.11 -7.53 24.64
C LYS A 201 -2.05 -7.46 23.43
N TYR A 202 -1.54 -7.78 22.24
CA TYR A 202 -2.26 -7.76 20.98
C TYR A 202 -2.15 -9.10 20.25
N PRO A 203 -2.98 -10.11 20.61
CA PRO A 203 -2.86 -11.47 20.07
C PRO A 203 -2.98 -11.56 18.54
N GLN A 204 -3.65 -10.62 17.89
CA GLN A 204 -3.73 -10.55 16.44
C GLN A 204 -2.35 -10.38 15.79
N ILE A 205 -1.41 -9.65 16.43
CA ILE A 205 -0.04 -9.53 15.94
C ILE A 205 0.61 -10.90 15.78
N ARG A 206 0.44 -11.75 16.80
CA ARG A 206 0.92 -13.11 16.75
C ARG A 206 0.25 -13.91 15.63
N SER A 207 -1.08 -13.83 15.54
CA SER A 207 -1.85 -14.53 14.50
C SER A 207 -1.44 -14.14 13.10
N ASP A 208 -1.16 -12.85 12.87
CA ASP A 208 -0.75 -12.35 11.54
C ASP A 208 0.67 -12.80 11.16
N LEU A 209 1.57 -12.94 12.15
CA LEU A 209 2.97 -13.33 11.92
C LEU A 209 3.19 -14.84 11.88
N GLU A 210 2.38 -15.61 12.61
CA GLU A 210 2.58 -17.05 12.73
C GLU A 210 2.43 -17.74 11.36
N THR A 211 3.45 -18.50 10.97
CA THR A 211 3.45 -19.27 9.72
C THR A 211 2.54 -20.50 9.83
N LEU A 212 2.32 -21.23 8.74
CA LEU A 212 1.54 -22.48 8.79
C LEU A 212 2.15 -23.54 9.68
N GLU A 213 3.46 -23.57 9.82
CA GLU A 213 4.18 -24.51 10.69
C GLU A 213 4.30 -24.02 12.13
N GLY A 214 3.78 -22.81 12.42
CA GLY A 214 3.72 -22.24 13.76
C GLY A 214 4.94 -21.40 14.15
N HIS A 215 5.78 -21.00 13.18
CA HIS A 215 6.97 -20.17 13.42
C HIS A 215 6.64 -18.68 13.37
N ILE A 216 7.38 -17.88 14.13
CA ILE A 216 7.41 -16.41 14.01
C ILE A 216 8.83 -16.03 13.58
N LEU A 217 8.97 -15.48 12.38
CA LEU A 217 10.26 -15.39 11.68
C LEU A 217 10.79 -13.96 11.54
N ASN A 218 10.00 -12.95 11.89
CA ASN A 218 10.40 -11.55 11.81
C ASN A 218 9.79 -10.71 12.91
N MET A 219 10.42 -9.60 13.18
CA MET A 219 9.93 -8.50 14.02
C MET A 219 9.63 -7.32 13.12
N PRO A 220 8.34 -7.07 12.74
CA PRO A 220 7.96 -6.07 11.76
C PRO A 220 7.77 -4.68 12.38
N ARG A 221 7.64 -3.66 11.53
CA ARG A 221 7.06 -2.37 11.94
C ARG A 221 5.60 -2.58 12.35
N ILE A 222 5.22 -2.01 13.48
CA ILE A 222 3.86 -2.06 14.01
C ILE A 222 3.36 -0.64 14.22
N ASP A 223 2.31 -0.28 13.50
CA ASP A 223 1.72 1.05 13.57
C ASP A 223 0.74 1.13 14.74
N MET A 224 0.92 2.15 15.60
CA MET A 224 0.11 2.35 16.80
C MET A 224 -0.47 3.79 16.84
N PRO A 225 -1.72 3.97 17.30
CA PRO A 225 -2.65 2.92 17.75
C PRO A 225 -3.01 1.97 16.61
N ILE A 226 -3.26 0.71 16.93
CA ILE A 226 -3.80 -0.26 15.96
C ILE A 226 -5.17 0.25 15.56
N GLY A 227 -5.30 0.67 14.33
CA GLY A 227 -6.52 1.28 13.82
C GLY A 227 -6.49 1.45 12.31
N GLN A 228 -7.53 2.05 11.79
CA GLN A 228 -7.75 2.26 10.38
C GLN A 228 -7.10 3.55 9.92
N ALA A 229 -6.35 3.50 8.84
CA ALA A 229 -5.88 4.69 8.14
C ALA A 229 -5.96 4.45 6.63
N ALA A 230 -6.57 5.38 5.91
CA ALA A 230 -6.49 5.40 4.47
C ALA A 230 -5.31 6.27 4.06
N GLU A 231 -4.32 5.66 3.43
CA GLU A 231 -3.14 6.38 2.94
C GLU A 231 -3.36 7.01 1.56
N ASN A 232 -4.39 6.59 0.83
CA ASN A 232 -4.58 6.95 -0.56
C ASN A 232 -6.03 7.33 -0.87
N GLY A 233 -6.22 8.27 -1.81
CA GLY A 233 -7.54 8.68 -2.27
C GLY A 233 -7.49 9.63 -3.45
N LEU A 234 -8.66 10.21 -3.78
CA LEU A 234 -8.79 11.13 -4.88
C LEU A 234 -8.77 12.59 -4.41
N LEU A 235 -8.01 13.42 -5.10
CA LEU A 235 -8.03 14.88 -4.99
C LEU A 235 -8.76 15.49 -6.19
N ILE A 236 -9.47 16.58 -5.93
CA ILE A 236 -10.21 17.32 -6.93
C ILE A 236 -9.96 18.83 -6.80
N ARG A 237 -9.96 19.56 -7.92
CA ARG A 237 -9.91 21.02 -7.98
C ARG A 237 -11.25 21.60 -7.51
N LYS A 238 -11.30 21.94 -6.23
CA LYS A 238 -12.49 22.52 -5.60
C LYS A 238 -12.83 23.89 -6.21
N ASP A 239 -11.82 24.72 -6.46
CA ASP A 239 -11.99 26.00 -7.10
C ASP A 239 -12.65 25.91 -8.50
N TRP A 240 -12.41 24.84 -9.24
CA TRP A 240 -13.07 24.59 -10.52
C TRP A 240 -14.52 24.15 -10.36
N LEU A 241 -14.82 23.33 -9.33
CA LEU A 241 -16.21 22.98 -9.00
C LEU A 241 -17.00 24.23 -8.64
N ASP A 242 -16.47 25.09 -7.76
CA ASP A 242 -17.12 26.30 -7.29
C ASP A 242 -17.35 27.29 -8.45
N ASP A 243 -16.35 27.48 -9.33
CA ASP A 243 -16.45 28.39 -10.48
C ASP A 243 -17.52 27.95 -11.49
N LEU A 244 -17.69 26.65 -11.66
CA LEU A 244 -18.69 26.07 -12.57
C LEU A 244 -20.05 25.82 -11.89
N GLY A 245 -20.14 26.00 -10.56
CA GLY A 245 -21.34 25.73 -9.79
C GLY A 245 -21.74 24.26 -9.77
N LEU A 246 -20.74 23.36 -9.74
CA LEU A 246 -20.90 21.92 -9.69
C LEU A 246 -20.78 21.43 -8.25
N ASP A 247 -21.54 20.41 -7.90
CA ASP A 247 -21.43 19.70 -6.64
C ASP A 247 -20.25 18.70 -6.67
N MET A 248 -19.78 18.28 -5.49
CA MET A 248 -18.78 17.21 -5.34
C MET A 248 -19.37 15.90 -5.90
N PRO A 249 -18.69 15.23 -6.86
CA PRO A 249 -19.21 13.99 -7.42
C PRO A 249 -19.12 12.85 -6.39
N ASN A 250 -20.18 12.03 -6.32
CA ASN A 250 -20.29 10.88 -5.44
C ASN A 250 -20.54 9.56 -6.20
N SER A 251 -20.62 9.64 -7.53
CA SER A 251 -20.75 8.48 -8.42
C SER A 251 -19.86 8.62 -9.64
N TYR A 252 -19.60 7.52 -10.35
CA TYR A 252 -18.85 7.56 -11.60
C TYR A 252 -19.52 8.39 -12.68
N ASP A 253 -20.85 8.39 -12.75
CA ASP A 253 -21.60 9.22 -13.71
C ASP A 253 -21.43 10.71 -13.38
N GLU A 254 -21.53 11.09 -12.10
CA GLU A 254 -21.27 12.48 -11.69
C GLU A 254 -19.82 12.87 -11.91
N MET A 255 -18.85 11.98 -11.64
CA MET A 255 -17.44 12.20 -11.91
C MET A 255 -17.18 12.38 -13.42
N HIS A 256 -17.81 11.58 -14.27
CA HIS A 256 -17.77 11.75 -15.73
C HIS A 256 -18.23 13.15 -16.15
N ASP A 257 -19.39 13.60 -15.65
CA ASP A 257 -19.94 14.90 -15.98
C ASP A 257 -19.03 16.05 -15.52
N VAL A 258 -18.44 15.93 -14.33
CA VAL A 258 -17.46 16.88 -13.80
C VAL A 258 -16.19 16.93 -14.68
N LEU A 259 -15.64 15.77 -15.05
CA LEU A 259 -14.48 15.68 -15.93
C LEU A 259 -14.75 16.31 -17.31
N ALA A 260 -15.93 16.05 -17.88
CA ALA A 260 -16.36 16.65 -19.15
C ALA A 260 -16.52 18.17 -19.02
N ALA A 261 -17.05 18.67 -17.90
CA ALA A 261 -17.17 20.08 -17.61
C ALA A 261 -15.80 20.75 -17.48
N PHE A 262 -14.87 20.17 -16.73
CA PHE A 262 -13.49 20.66 -16.58
C PHE A 262 -12.77 20.72 -17.93
N LYS A 263 -12.86 19.64 -18.72
CA LYS A 263 -12.29 19.61 -20.07
C LYS A 263 -12.78 20.74 -20.94
N ASN A 264 -14.09 21.00 -20.96
CA ASN A 264 -14.69 22.01 -21.83
C ASN A 264 -14.46 23.43 -21.33
N ALA A 265 -14.53 23.66 -20.00
CA ALA A 265 -14.41 25.01 -19.44
C ALA A 265 -12.96 25.52 -19.45
N TYR A 266 -12.02 24.67 -19.09
CA TYR A 266 -10.61 25.05 -18.93
C TYR A 266 -9.73 24.58 -20.09
N ASN A 267 -10.28 23.83 -21.06
CA ASN A 267 -9.57 23.27 -22.21
C ASN A 267 -8.35 22.46 -21.80
N VAL A 268 -8.51 21.66 -20.72
CA VAL A 268 -7.46 20.81 -20.19
C VAL A 268 -7.33 19.53 -21.02
N THR A 269 -6.10 19.01 -21.06
CA THR A 269 -5.76 17.82 -21.86
C THR A 269 -5.90 16.52 -21.05
N ASP A 270 -5.77 16.63 -19.73
CA ASP A 270 -5.69 15.50 -18.81
C ASP A 270 -6.70 15.69 -17.65
N PRO A 271 -8.03 15.76 -17.91
CA PRO A 271 -9.03 16.03 -16.88
C PRO A 271 -8.90 15.12 -15.66
N TYR A 272 -8.63 13.82 -15.90
CA TYR A 272 -8.28 12.84 -14.90
C TYR A 272 -6.90 12.24 -15.18
N ILE A 273 -6.00 12.35 -14.22
CA ILE A 273 -4.73 11.63 -14.26
C ILE A 273 -4.94 10.26 -13.63
N MET A 274 -5.01 9.27 -14.49
CA MET A 274 -5.16 7.88 -14.13
C MET A 274 -3.79 7.20 -14.20
N PRO A 275 -3.29 6.61 -13.12
CA PRO A 275 -2.12 5.74 -13.18
C PRO A 275 -2.47 4.42 -13.90
N TYR A 276 -1.50 3.84 -14.62
CA TYR A 276 -1.71 2.57 -15.35
C TYR A 276 -2.18 1.43 -14.42
N GLN A 277 -1.66 1.39 -13.21
CA GLN A 277 -2.03 0.39 -12.21
C GLN A 277 -3.51 0.39 -11.84
N VAL A 278 -4.24 1.47 -12.07
CA VAL A 278 -5.70 1.52 -11.82
C VAL A 278 -6.47 0.55 -12.72
N LEU A 279 -5.90 0.09 -13.84
CA LEU A 279 -6.50 -0.97 -14.67
C LEU A 279 -6.42 -2.35 -14.01
N SER A 280 -5.50 -2.55 -13.10
CA SER A 280 -5.62 -3.60 -12.08
C SER A 280 -6.64 -3.12 -11.04
N PRO A 281 -7.47 -3.98 -10.44
CA PRO A 281 -8.44 -3.57 -9.41
C PRO A 281 -7.78 -3.06 -8.12
N TRP A 282 -6.62 -2.53 -8.22
CA TRP A 282 -5.85 -1.93 -7.16
C TRP A 282 -6.17 -0.44 -7.09
N GLY A 283 -6.85 -0.04 -6.05
CA GLY A 283 -7.21 1.34 -5.81
C GLY A 283 -8.71 1.63 -5.79
N LEU A 284 -9.05 2.84 -5.43
CA LEU A 284 -10.39 3.33 -5.12
C LEU A 284 -11.41 3.16 -6.26
N MET A 285 -10.95 3.16 -7.52
CA MET A 285 -11.85 3.20 -8.66
C MET A 285 -12.56 1.87 -8.96
N SER A 286 -12.20 0.78 -8.29
CA SER A 286 -12.85 -0.53 -8.47
C SER A 286 -13.89 -0.83 -7.40
N SER A 287 -13.81 -0.18 -6.23
CA SER A 287 -14.64 -0.52 -5.08
C SER A 287 -16.12 -0.28 -5.33
N GLY A 288 -16.48 0.78 -6.05
CA GLY A 288 -17.86 1.05 -6.45
C GLY A 288 -18.48 0.03 -7.39
N TYR A 289 -17.68 -0.88 -7.95
CA TYR A 289 -18.16 -2.06 -8.67
C TYR A 289 -18.24 -3.31 -7.77
N GLY A 290 -17.95 -3.17 -6.47
CA GLY A 290 -17.91 -4.28 -5.52
C GLY A 290 -16.61 -5.10 -5.63
N ILE A 291 -15.59 -4.57 -6.25
CA ILE A 291 -14.24 -5.14 -6.28
C ILE A 291 -13.41 -4.41 -5.23
N PRO A 292 -12.90 -5.09 -4.18
CA PRO A 292 -12.08 -4.42 -3.18
C PRO A 292 -10.82 -3.83 -3.82
N ALA A 293 -10.33 -2.77 -3.22
CA ALA A 293 -9.02 -2.22 -3.57
C ALA A 293 -7.93 -3.13 -3.02
N VAL A 294 -7.68 -4.21 -3.73
CA VAL A 294 -6.84 -5.31 -3.27
C VAL A 294 -5.39 -4.86 -3.16
N ALA A 295 -4.78 -5.11 -2.02
CA ALA A 295 -3.36 -4.91 -1.82
C ALA A 295 -2.51 -6.06 -2.42
N ASP A 296 -3.14 -7.18 -2.74
CA ASP A 296 -2.47 -8.35 -3.34
C ASP A 296 -2.20 -8.12 -4.83
N ALA A 297 -0.97 -8.36 -5.24
CA ALA A 297 -0.53 -8.28 -6.64
C ALA A 297 -1.28 -9.23 -7.59
N ASN A 298 -1.97 -10.22 -7.07
CA ASN A 298 -2.71 -11.23 -7.84
C ASN A 298 -4.20 -10.93 -8.00
N ASN A 299 -4.72 -9.91 -7.31
CA ASN A 299 -6.12 -9.47 -7.40
C ASN A 299 -7.17 -10.52 -6.99
N PHE A 300 -6.85 -11.39 -6.04
CA PHE A 300 -7.82 -12.27 -5.40
C PHE A 300 -8.59 -11.52 -4.33
N TYR A 301 -9.86 -11.85 -4.16
CA TYR A 301 -10.70 -11.30 -3.11
C TYR A 301 -11.70 -12.35 -2.60
N VAL A 302 -12.34 -12.07 -1.49
CA VAL A 302 -13.40 -12.90 -0.92
C VAL A 302 -14.75 -12.26 -1.19
N ASP A 303 -15.69 -12.99 -1.79
CA ASP A 303 -17.11 -12.64 -1.78
C ASP A 303 -17.69 -12.98 -0.39
N LEU A 304 -18.05 -11.96 0.38
CA LEU A 304 -18.53 -12.11 1.75
C LEU A 304 -19.91 -12.80 1.86
N LYS A 305 -20.67 -12.92 0.77
CA LYS A 305 -21.97 -13.61 0.75
C LYS A 305 -21.81 -15.11 0.57
N THR A 306 -20.81 -15.51 -0.20
CA THR A 306 -20.58 -16.92 -0.54
C THR A 306 -19.39 -17.52 0.21
N ASN A 307 -18.53 -16.69 0.80
CA ASN A 307 -17.21 -17.04 1.33
C ASN A 307 -16.32 -17.74 0.28
N GLN A 308 -16.47 -17.34 -0.98
CA GLN A 308 -15.64 -17.87 -2.06
C GLN A 308 -14.55 -16.88 -2.44
N VAL A 309 -13.37 -17.41 -2.70
CA VAL A 309 -12.28 -16.65 -3.29
C VAL A 309 -12.51 -16.53 -4.79
N GLU A 310 -12.41 -15.33 -5.30
CA GLU A 310 -12.57 -15.00 -6.70
C GLU A 310 -11.38 -14.19 -7.23
N LEU A 311 -11.18 -14.21 -8.55
CA LEU A 311 -10.21 -13.35 -9.22
C LEU A 311 -10.94 -12.13 -9.78
N ALA A 312 -10.62 -10.95 -9.25
CA ALA A 312 -11.29 -9.70 -9.62
C ALA A 312 -11.23 -9.42 -11.13
N THR A 313 -10.10 -9.67 -11.77
CA THR A 313 -9.88 -9.41 -13.21
C THR A 313 -10.61 -10.39 -14.15
N ALA A 314 -11.25 -11.44 -13.61
CA ALA A 314 -12.11 -12.36 -14.38
C ALA A 314 -13.61 -12.16 -14.07
N SER A 315 -13.98 -11.19 -13.21
CA SER A 315 -15.37 -10.95 -12.80
C SER A 315 -16.18 -10.13 -13.82
N ASP A 316 -17.51 -10.27 -13.79
CA ASP A 316 -18.40 -9.41 -14.58
C ASP A 316 -18.27 -7.93 -14.18
N ALA A 317 -18.00 -7.66 -12.90
CA ALA A 317 -17.76 -6.32 -12.40
C ALA A 317 -16.55 -5.65 -13.05
N TYR A 318 -15.51 -6.42 -13.37
CA TYR A 318 -14.33 -5.92 -14.07
C TYR A 318 -14.62 -5.58 -15.54
N TYR A 319 -15.55 -6.28 -16.18
CA TYR A 319 -16.06 -5.89 -17.51
C TYR A 319 -16.65 -4.48 -17.49
N ASP A 320 -17.55 -4.21 -16.54
CA ASP A 320 -18.18 -2.89 -16.41
C ASP A 320 -17.15 -1.79 -16.08
N PHE A 321 -16.20 -2.09 -15.21
CA PHE A 321 -15.08 -1.23 -14.88
C PHE A 321 -14.23 -0.87 -16.12
N LEU A 322 -13.87 -1.84 -16.94
CA LEU A 322 -13.13 -1.61 -18.19
C LEU A 322 -13.97 -0.82 -19.21
N CYS A 323 -15.29 -1.05 -19.28
CA CYS A 323 -16.19 -0.30 -20.16
C CYS A 323 -16.19 1.19 -19.79
N MET A 324 -16.28 1.51 -18.49
CA MET A 324 -16.21 2.88 -18.01
C MET A 324 -14.89 3.56 -18.46
N PHE A 325 -13.74 2.93 -18.22
CA PHE A 325 -12.46 3.53 -18.59
C PHE A 325 -12.24 3.62 -20.10
N ARG A 326 -12.74 2.65 -20.88
CA ARG A 326 -12.74 2.73 -22.36
C ARG A 326 -13.51 3.96 -22.84
N ASP A 327 -14.69 4.19 -22.28
CA ASP A 327 -15.56 5.30 -22.67
C ASP A 327 -14.91 6.63 -22.29
N TRP A 328 -14.42 6.76 -21.06
CA TRP A 328 -13.70 7.96 -20.61
C TRP A 328 -12.42 8.23 -21.42
N TYR A 329 -11.68 7.19 -21.78
CA TYR A 329 -10.50 7.34 -22.65
C TYR A 329 -10.90 7.79 -24.05
N SER A 330 -11.94 7.19 -24.63
CA SER A 330 -12.43 7.56 -25.96
C SER A 330 -12.94 9.01 -26.04
N GLU A 331 -13.49 9.51 -24.94
CA GLU A 331 -13.93 10.90 -24.79
C GLU A 331 -12.78 11.85 -24.43
N GLY A 332 -11.59 11.33 -24.17
CA GLY A 332 -10.41 12.10 -23.79
C GLY A 332 -10.58 12.76 -22.41
N LEU A 333 -11.21 12.06 -21.48
CA LEU A 333 -11.33 12.46 -20.08
C LEU A 333 -10.16 11.94 -19.23
N ILE A 334 -9.41 10.97 -19.74
CA ILE A 334 -8.21 10.39 -19.13
C ILE A 334 -6.99 10.86 -19.91
N ASN A 335 -5.88 11.11 -19.21
CA ASN A 335 -4.60 11.43 -19.83
C ASN A 335 -4.22 10.38 -20.90
N PRO A 336 -3.94 10.80 -22.15
CA PRO A 336 -3.71 9.86 -23.25
C PRO A 336 -2.45 9.01 -23.06
N ASN A 337 -1.53 9.46 -22.21
CA ASN A 337 -0.26 8.79 -21.91
C ASN A 337 -0.28 8.05 -20.56
N PHE A 338 -1.45 7.68 -20.03
CA PHE A 338 -1.57 7.03 -18.73
C PHE A 338 -0.70 5.77 -18.61
N VAL A 339 -0.44 5.07 -19.71
CA VAL A 339 0.43 3.89 -19.76
C VAL A 339 1.88 4.17 -19.29
N SER A 340 2.33 5.41 -19.48
CA SER A 340 3.67 5.84 -19.02
C SER A 340 3.67 6.31 -17.57
N GLN A 341 2.52 6.43 -16.94
CA GLN A 341 2.36 6.78 -15.55
C GLN A 341 2.59 5.53 -14.69
N ALA A 342 3.86 5.23 -14.44
CA ALA A 342 4.24 4.01 -13.70
C ALA A 342 4.04 4.12 -12.18
N SER A 343 3.82 5.34 -11.67
CA SER A 343 3.56 5.59 -10.26
C SER A 343 2.09 5.92 -10.02
N ASN A 344 1.55 5.51 -8.89
CA ASN A 344 0.22 5.92 -8.44
C ASN A 344 0.15 7.43 -8.16
N ILE A 345 1.30 8.03 -7.89
CA ILE A 345 1.45 9.44 -7.55
C ILE A 345 1.80 10.19 -8.84
N PRO A 346 0.96 11.15 -9.28
CA PRO A 346 1.25 11.97 -10.44
C PRO A 346 2.53 12.78 -10.28
N ASP A 347 3.24 12.95 -11.39
CA ASP A 347 4.41 13.84 -11.44
C ASP A 347 3.97 15.28 -11.11
N GLU A 348 4.68 15.94 -10.19
CA GLU A 348 4.44 17.31 -9.74
C GLU A 348 4.42 18.31 -10.92
N SER A 349 5.17 18.04 -11.99
CA SER A 349 5.18 18.87 -13.19
C SER A 349 3.84 18.90 -13.91
N ILE A 350 3.06 17.82 -13.84
CA ILE A 350 1.72 17.74 -14.45
C ILE A 350 0.74 18.60 -13.65
N ILE A 351 0.78 18.50 -12.33
CA ILE A 351 -0.07 19.29 -11.43
C ILE A 351 0.19 20.79 -11.58
N SER A 352 1.47 21.19 -11.67
CA SER A 352 1.86 22.60 -11.81
C SER A 352 1.45 23.25 -13.13
N THR A 353 1.09 22.46 -14.14
CA THR A 353 0.60 23.00 -15.42
C THR A 353 -0.88 23.35 -15.41
N GLU A 354 -1.62 23.04 -14.34
CA GLU A 354 -3.07 23.20 -14.22
C GLU A 354 -3.85 22.51 -15.38
N GLN A 355 -3.35 21.37 -15.86
CA GLN A 355 -3.98 20.61 -16.94
C GLN A 355 -4.82 19.44 -16.43
N THR A 356 -4.96 19.29 -15.10
CA THR A 356 -5.75 18.22 -14.47
C THR A 356 -6.71 18.75 -13.43
N GLY A 357 -7.87 18.10 -13.33
CA GLY A 357 -8.91 18.44 -12.37
C GLY A 357 -9.08 17.41 -11.26
N ILE A 358 -8.81 16.13 -11.54
CA ILE A 358 -8.90 15.03 -10.58
C ILE A 358 -7.68 14.14 -10.74
N TRP A 359 -7.14 13.66 -9.61
CA TRP A 359 -6.05 12.68 -9.61
C TRP A 359 -6.02 11.86 -8.33
N PHE A 360 -5.41 10.69 -8.42
CA PHE A 360 -5.10 9.84 -7.27
C PHE A 360 -3.91 10.38 -6.50
N SER A 361 -3.97 10.39 -5.19
CA SER A 361 -2.92 10.91 -4.32
C SER A 361 -2.69 10.01 -3.12
N ASP A 362 -1.44 9.90 -2.72
CA ASP A 362 -1.06 9.49 -1.39
C ASP A 362 -1.20 10.65 -0.41
N LEU A 363 -1.54 10.34 0.83
CA LEU A 363 -1.76 11.29 1.91
C LEU A 363 -0.57 12.25 2.10
N SER A 364 0.65 11.73 2.00
CA SER A 364 1.89 12.50 2.19
C SER A 364 2.12 13.57 1.10
N TYR A 365 1.51 13.44 -0.08
CA TYR A 365 1.67 14.38 -1.20
C TYR A 365 0.66 15.53 -1.23
N ILE A 366 -0.42 15.48 -0.45
CA ILE A 366 -1.47 16.52 -0.46
C ILE A 366 -0.88 17.90 -0.22
N LYS A 367 -0.05 18.06 0.80
CA LYS A 367 0.61 19.34 1.13
C LYS A 367 1.48 19.82 -0.03
N THR A 368 2.26 18.93 -0.62
CA THR A 368 3.11 19.25 -1.78
C THR A 368 2.27 19.79 -2.95
N TYR A 369 1.15 19.16 -3.26
CA TYR A 369 0.26 19.61 -4.31
C TYR A 369 -0.43 20.93 -3.98
N GLN A 370 -0.84 21.16 -2.73
CA GLN A 370 -1.39 22.44 -2.29
C GLN A 370 -0.37 23.58 -2.47
N GLU A 371 0.86 23.39 -2.02
CA GLU A 371 1.94 24.38 -2.14
C GLU A 371 2.32 24.63 -3.60
N LEU A 372 2.42 23.58 -4.40
CA LEU A 372 2.74 23.65 -5.81
C LEU A 372 1.68 24.45 -6.59
N LEU A 373 0.40 24.11 -6.43
CA LEU A 373 -0.69 24.83 -7.06
C LEU A 373 -0.77 26.29 -6.60
N ALA A 374 -0.63 26.55 -5.30
CA ALA A 374 -0.61 27.91 -4.77
C ALA A 374 0.52 28.77 -5.36
N SER A 375 1.65 28.16 -5.73
CA SER A 375 2.79 28.84 -6.36
C SER A 375 2.47 29.35 -7.77
N VAL A 376 1.60 28.65 -8.52
CA VAL A 376 1.22 29.00 -9.91
C VAL A 376 -0.14 29.69 -9.96
N ASN A 377 -1.06 29.34 -9.08
CA ASN A 377 -2.39 29.93 -8.96
C ASN A 377 -2.77 30.10 -7.47
N PRO A 378 -2.65 31.33 -6.91
CA PRO A 378 -2.98 31.57 -5.50
C PRO A 378 -4.45 31.34 -5.11
N ASN A 379 -5.33 31.15 -6.09
CA ASN A 379 -6.75 30.87 -5.86
C ASN A 379 -7.08 29.36 -6.04
N ALA A 380 -6.09 28.54 -6.38
CA ALA A 380 -6.30 27.11 -6.49
C ALA A 380 -6.65 26.51 -5.11
N GLU A 381 -7.69 25.72 -5.07
CA GLU A 381 -8.17 25.06 -3.88
C GLU A 381 -8.40 23.58 -4.19
N LEU A 382 -7.86 22.70 -3.34
CA LEU A 382 -8.07 21.26 -3.42
C LEU A 382 -9.13 20.82 -2.42
N ALA A 383 -9.88 19.80 -2.79
CA ALA A 383 -10.75 19.08 -1.88
C ALA A 383 -10.52 17.58 -2.03
N LEU A 384 -10.95 16.85 -1.03
CA LEU A 384 -10.97 15.39 -1.02
C LEU A 384 -12.24 14.93 -1.73
N MET A 385 -12.07 14.02 -2.65
CA MET A 385 -13.16 13.30 -3.25
C MET A 385 -13.28 11.94 -2.55
N GLY A 386 -14.50 11.56 -2.15
CA GLY A 386 -14.79 10.22 -1.67
C GLY A 386 -14.71 9.20 -2.81
N ASP A 387 -14.80 7.93 -2.47
CA ASP A 387 -14.85 6.88 -3.47
C ASP A 387 -16.13 7.00 -4.33
N PRO A 388 -16.02 7.15 -5.65
CA PRO A 388 -17.20 7.25 -6.51
C PRO A 388 -17.83 5.87 -6.72
N GLY A 389 -19.00 5.64 -6.13
CA GLY A 389 -19.74 4.40 -6.35
C GLY A 389 -20.51 4.35 -7.67
N VAL A 390 -20.73 3.14 -8.21
CA VAL A 390 -21.73 2.90 -9.28
C VAL A 390 -23.13 3.01 -8.70
N ASP A 391 -23.30 2.47 -7.52
CA ASP A 391 -24.50 2.52 -6.70
C ASP A 391 -24.05 2.73 -5.26
N ALA A 392 -24.59 3.73 -4.59
CA ALA A 392 -24.27 4.01 -3.19
C ALA A 392 -24.51 2.80 -2.24
N ALA A 393 -25.07 1.71 -2.75
CA ALA A 393 -25.32 0.46 -2.04
C ALA A 393 -24.26 -0.63 -2.28
N ARG A 394 -23.17 -0.34 -3.00
CA ARG A 394 -22.11 -1.32 -3.26
C ARG A 394 -20.75 -0.70 -3.02
N SER A 395 -20.04 -1.18 -2.06
CA SER A 395 -18.60 -0.92 -1.94
C SER A 395 -17.86 -2.23 -1.74
N GLY A 396 -16.72 -2.34 -2.40
CA GLY A 396 -15.68 -3.25 -1.99
C GLY A 396 -15.09 -2.73 -0.67
N TYR A 397 -14.66 -3.64 0.20
CA TYR A 397 -14.06 -3.28 1.46
C TYR A 397 -12.67 -2.68 1.23
N MET A 398 -12.43 -1.50 1.78
CA MET A 398 -11.12 -0.81 1.70
C MET A 398 -10.52 -0.54 3.08
N GLU A 399 -11.01 -1.20 4.12
CA GLU A 399 -10.38 -1.10 5.41
C GLU A 399 -9.05 -1.86 5.37
N LYS A 400 -7.96 -1.13 5.25
CA LYS A 400 -6.71 -1.63 5.79
C LYS A 400 -6.85 -1.55 7.31
N GLN A 401 -7.32 -2.63 7.93
CA GLN A 401 -6.80 -2.88 9.26
C GLN A 401 -5.28 -2.88 9.09
N PHE A 402 -4.56 -2.12 9.91
CA PHE A 402 -3.11 -2.29 9.96
C PHE A 402 -2.85 -3.74 10.31
N THR A 403 -2.76 -4.53 9.27
CA THR A 403 -2.07 -5.78 9.35
C THR A 403 -0.66 -5.39 9.75
N VAL A 404 -0.21 -5.96 10.83
CA VAL A 404 1.22 -6.03 11.11
C VAL A 404 1.88 -6.29 9.78
N ALA A 405 2.83 -5.44 9.35
CA ALA A 405 3.49 -5.60 8.06
C ALA A 405 4.22 -6.96 8.07
N GLY A 406 3.50 -8.02 7.71
CA GLY A 406 3.88 -9.39 7.97
C GLY A 406 5.16 -9.84 7.27
N THR A 407 5.58 -9.11 6.22
CA THR A 407 6.75 -9.47 5.41
C THR A 407 7.96 -8.57 5.67
N GLY A 408 7.75 -7.35 6.19
CA GLY A 408 8.81 -6.39 6.52
C GLY A 408 9.41 -6.60 7.90
N GLY A 409 10.49 -5.87 8.22
CA GLY A 409 11.12 -5.86 9.52
C GLY A 409 12.36 -6.74 9.65
N PHE A 410 12.80 -6.97 10.89
CA PHE A 410 14.04 -7.70 11.17
C PHE A 410 13.81 -9.21 11.23
N SER A 411 14.58 -9.97 10.46
CA SER A 411 14.80 -11.41 10.67
C SER A 411 16.25 -11.65 11.07
N VAL A 412 16.50 -12.65 11.91
CA VAL A 412 17.85 -13.07 12.30
C VAL A 412 18.17 -14.40 11.60
N SER A 413 19.36 -14.47 10.99
CA SER A 413 19.81 -15.66 10.26
C SER A 413 20.34 -16.74 11.22
N GLU A 414 20.16 -18.03 10.88
CA GLU A 414 20.83 -19.14 11.60
C GLU A 414 22.37 -19.07 11.46
N HIS A 415 22.84 -18.31 10.47
CA HIS A 415 24.28 -18.07 10.25
C HIS A 415 24.83 -16.94 11.12
N CYS A 416 23.99 -16.27 11.91
CA CYS A 416 24.40 -15.24 12.87
C CYS A 416 25.39 -15.82 13.89
N SER A 417 26.47 -15.09 14.12
CA SER A 417 27.52 -15.52 15.05
C SER A 417 27.09 -15.50 16.53
N ASP A 418 26.10 -14.66 16.86
CA ASP A 418 25.51 -14.50 18.19
C ASP A 418 24.03 -14.16 18.07
N VAL A 419 23.20 -15.20 17.94
CA VAL A 419 21.75 -15.09 17.71
C VAL A 419 21.06 -14.37 18.86
N GLU A 420 21.39 -14.69 20.12
CA GLU A 420 20.76 -14.08 21.29
C GLU A 420 21.06 -12.58 21.37
N LEU A 421 22.28 -12.19 21.04
CA LEU A 421 22.66 -10.78 20.96
C LEU A 421 21.91 -10.04 19.85
N ALA A 422 21.84 -10.64 18.66
CA ALA A 422 21.14 -10.03 17.51
C ALA A 422 19.65 -9.84 17.81
N LEU A 423 19.02 -10.85 18.41
CA LEU A 423 17.60 -10.78 18.82
C LEU A 423 17.38 -9.72 19.90
N SER A 424 18.25 -9.67 20.93
CA SER A 424 18.14 -8.66 21.99
C SER A 424 18.31 -7.24 21.45
N TRP A 425 19.19 -7.06 20.46
CA TRP A 425 19.34 -5.78 19.77
C TRP A 425 18.07 -5.42 18.97
N CYS A 426 17.47 -6.35 18.25
CA CYS A 426 16.22 -6.14 17.53
C CYS A 426 15.04 -5.87 18.48
N ASP A 427 15.00 -6.53 19.64
CA ASP A 427 13.93 -6.39 20.63
C ASP A 427 13.88 -4.99 21.27
N MET A 428 15.04 -4.31 21.37
CA MET A 428 15.10 -2.94 21.91
C MET A 428 14.26 -1.94 21.11
N TRP A 429 14.00 -2.21 19.83
CA TRP A 429 13.14 -1.38 18.99
C TRP A 429 11.67 -1.41 19.39
N TYR A 430 11.30 -2.34 20.26
CA TYR A 430 9.95 -2.51 20.82
C TYR A 430 9.88 -2.14 22.32
N ASP A 431 10.99 -1.65 22.90
CA ASP A 431 10.99 -1.20 24.29
C ASP A 431 10.09 0.04 24.44
N PRO A 432 9.04 -0.02 25.29
CA PRO A 432 8.13 1.11 25.49
C PRO A 432 8.82 2.40 25.94
N GLN A 433 9.97 2.32 26.64
CA GLN A 433 10.73 3.48 27.06
C GLN A 433 11.44 4.17 25.88
N LEU A 434 11.75 3.43 24.80
CA LEU A 434 12.43 3.94 23.60
C LEU A 434 11.46 4.44 22.53
N THR A 435 10.16 4.14 22.63
CA THR A 435 9.17 4.45 21.57
C THR A 435 9.19 5.92 21.17
N GLN A 436 9.19 6.85 22.15
CA GLN A 436 9.26 8.28 21.84
C GLN A 436 10.55 8.66 21.14
N PHE A 437 11.70 8.16 21.63
CA PHE A 437 12.99 8.43 21.01
C PHE A 437 13.06 7.87 19.57
N ILE A 438 12.56 6.65 19.34
CA ILE A 438 12.50 6.01 18.03
C ILE A 438 11.65 6.85 17.06
N ASN A 439 10.56 7.44 17.54
CA ASN A 439 9.64 8.19 16.69
C ASN A 439 9.99 9.66 16.53
N TYR A 440 10.54 10.31 17.55
CA TYR A 440 10.73 11.77 17.58
C TYR A 440 12.18 12.21 17.77
N GLY A 441 13.07 11.34 18.27
CA GLY A 441 14.48 11.65 18.50
C GLY A 441 14.72 12.41 19.81
N TYR A 442 15.40 13.58 19.75
CA TYR A 442 15.81 14.35 20.93
C TYR A 442 15.03 15.66 21.08
N GLU A 443 14.56 15.93 22.30
CA GLU A 443 13.95 17.21 22.67
C GLU A 443 14.91 18.39 22.44
N GLY A 444 14.41 19.41 21.72
CA GLY A 444 15.17 20.60 21.36
C GLY A 444 16.05 20.46 20.12
N GLU A 445 16.24 19.25 19.60
CA GLU A 445 16.99 18.98 18.38
C GLU A 445 16.11 18.51 17.23
N THR A 446 15.28 17.49 17.46
CA THR A 446 14.41 16.90 16.45
C THR A 446 12.92 17.06 16.77
N PHE A 447 12.57 17.25 18.03
CA PHE A 447 11.21 17.54 18.45
C PHE A 447 11.17 18.56 19.60
N GLU A 448 10.00 19.11 19.83
CA GLU A 448 9.67 19.99 20.97
C GLU A 448 8.29 19.57 21.50
N TYR A 449 7.95 19.98 22.72
CA TYR A 449 6.60 19.78 23.24
C TYR A 449 5.72 20.97 22.88
N ASP A 450 4.50 20.70 22.43
CA ASP A 450 3.46 21.71 22.23
C ASP A 450 2.87 22.22 23.56
N ALA A 451 1.84 23.09 23.47
CA ALA A 451 1.20 23.67 24.65
C ALA A 451 0.42 22.64 25.50
N ASP A 452 0.05 21.54 24.91
CA ASP A 452 -0.73 20.45 25.53
C ASP A 452 0.18 19.34 26.06
N GLY A 453 1.48 19.40 25.77
CA GLY A 453 2.51 18.49 26.25
C GLY A 453 2.76 17.30 25.30
N ASN A 454 2.30 17.38 24.05
CA ASN A 454 2.57 16.34 23.05
C ASN A 454 3.89 16.62 22.31
N PRO A 455 4.68 15.60 21.95
CA PRO A 455 5.86 15.78 21.13
C PRO A 455 5.46 16.19 19.70
N VAL A 456 6.09 17.25 19.18
CA VAL A 456 5.91 17.75 17.81
C VAL A 456 7.27 17.82 17.12
N LEU A 457 7.35 17.45 15.85
CA LEU A 457 8.60 17.54 15.11
C LEU A 457 9.07 19.01 15.03
N GLY A 458 10.35 19.23 15.25
CA GLY A 458 10.93 20.57 15.35
C GLY A 458 12.38 20.61 14.89
N GLY A 459 13.07 21.67 15.25
CA GLY A 459 14.53 21.82 15.06
C GLY A 459 14.99 21.54 13.64
N ILE A 460 15.98 20.66 13.53
CA ILE A 460 16.59 20.26 12.24
C ILE A 460 15.67 19.45 11.33
N ILE A 461 14.61 18.85 11.87
CA ILE A 461 13.65 18.10 11.07
C ILE A 461 12.84 19.05 10.21
N VAL A 462 12.28 20.09 10.81
CA VAL A 462 11.42 21.09 10.15
C VAL A 462 12.27 22.07 9.31
N ASN A 463 13.45 22.43 9.79
CA ASN A 463 14.33 23.44 9.16
C ASN A 463 15.58 22.76 8.56
N ASN A 464 15.39 21.73 7.74
CA ASN A 464 16.51 21.00 7.16
C ASN A 464 17.03 21.63 5.86
N ASP A 465 18.36 21.69 5.73
CA ASP A 465 19.03 22.23 4.54
C ASP A 465 18.92 21.30 3.31
N LEU A 466 18.41 20.08 3.48
CA LEU A 466 18.21 19.10 2.40
C LEU A 466 16.93 19.35 1.62
N GLY A 467 16.04 20.20 2.14
CA GLY A 467 14.76 20.52 1.51
C GLY A 467 13.77 19.36 1.48
N LEU A 468 13.95 18.37 2.37
CA LEU A 468 13.04 17.24 2.49
C LEU A 468 11.80 17.63 3.32
N PRO A 469 10.61 17.08 3.03
CA PRO A 469 9.47 17.14 3.93
C PRO A 469 9.84 16.63 5.31
N SER A 470 9.30 17.25 6.37
CA SER A 470 9.70 16.97 7.76
C SER A 470 9.57 15.51 8.14
N LEU A 471 8.44 14.88 7.83
CA LEU A 471 8.22 13.46 8.14
C LEU A 471 9.23 12.57 7.41
N LYS A 472 9.53 12.86 6.14
CA LYS A 472 10.53 12.12 5.38
C LYS A 472 11.94 12.33 5.93
N MET A 473 12.25 13.56 6.37
CA MET A 473 13.50 13.87 7.05
C MET A 473 13.61 13.08 8.35
N ALA A 474 12.56 13.07 9.18
CA ALA A 474 12.54 12.33 10.44
C ALA A 474 12.72 10.83 10.22
N ASN A 475 11.89 10.23 9.40
CA ASN A 475 11.88 8.77 9.19
C ASN A 475 13.06 8.29 8.32
N GLY A 476 13.50 9.11 7.35
CA GLY A 476 14.46 8.69 6.35
C GLY A 476 15.91 8.95 6.70
N VAL A 477 16.20 9.97 7.51
CA VAL A 477 17.56 10.45 7.69
C VAL A 477 18.02 10.38 9.14
N TYR A 478 17.21 10.87 10.08
CA TYR A 478 17.63 11.00 11.47
C TYR A 478 17.12 9.89 12.40
N LEU A 479 15.93 9.33 12.16
CA LEU A 479 15.29 8.41 13.09
C LEU A 479 15.37 6.97 12.60
N CYS A 480 14.46 6.56 11.73
CA CYS A 480 14.42 5.21 11.21
C CYS A 480 13.71 5.18 9.86
N THR A 481 14.24 4.42 8.89
CA THR A 481 13.65 4.30 7.56
C THR A 481 12.95 2.99 7.32
N SER A 482 13.50 1.92 7.86
CA SER A 482 13.00 0.57 7.67
C SER A 482 13.51 -0.30 8.82
N GLY A 483 12.87 -1.42 9.01
CA GLY A 483 13.13 -2.33 10.12
C GLY A 483 11.89 -2.52 10.99
N GLY A 484 12.06 -3.31 12.04
CA GLY A 484 10.99 -3.59 12.99
C GLY A 484 10.98 -2.57 14.12
N PHE A 485 9.85 -1.94 14.38
CA PHE A 485 9.67 -1.02 15.51
C PHE A 485 8.20 -0.65 15.70
N ILE A 486 7.89 0.01 16.82
CA ILE A 486 6.57 0.60 17.04
C ILE A 486 6.55 1.99 16.41
N TYR A 487 5.72 2.18 15.40
CA TYR A 487 5.51 3.47 14.73
C TYR A 487 4.33 4.20 15.36
N ASP A 488 4.57 5.42 15.83
CA ASP A 488 3.52 6.27 16.42
C ASP A 488 2.80 7.06 15.33
N LEU A 489 1.56 6.67 15.04
CA LEU A 489 0.72 7.32 14.03
C LEU A 489 0.33 8.76 14.40
N HIS A 490 0.42 9.18 15.68
CA HIS A 490 0.18 10.57 16.08
C HIS A 490 1.17 11.55 15.43
N LYS A 491 2.28 11.06 14.87
CA LYS A 491 3.17 11.90 14.06
C LYS A 491 2.45 12.50 12.85
N TYR A 492 1.49 11.81 12.30
CA TYR A 492 0.67 12.33 11.20
C TYR A 492 -0.19 13.51 11.64
N ASP A 493 -0.78 13.46 12.85
CA ASP A 493 -1.61 14.54 13.40
C ASP A 493 -0.84 15.86 13.54
N LEU A 494 0.48 15.79 13.69
CA LEU A 494 1.35 16.93 13.98
C LEU A 494 1.94 17.60 12.75
N GLU A 495 2.02 16.89 11.64
CA GLU A 495 2.63 17.37 10.41
C GLU A 495 1.64 17.65 9.29
N PHE A 496 0.46 17.08 9.41
CA PHE A 496 -0.53 17.16 8.36
C PHE A 496 -1.26 18.50 8.36
N THR A 497 -1.55 19.00 7.17
CA THR A 497 -2.49 20.09 6.97
C THR A 497 -3.90 19.62 7.33
N ASP A 498 -4.81 20.57 7.60
CA ASP A 498 -6.21 20.25 7.86
C ASP A 498 -6.80 19.32 6.78
N LEU A 499 -6.41 19.52 5.52
CA LEU A 499 -6.86 18.66 4.40
C LEU A 499 -6.30 17.24 4.48
N GLN A 500 -5.06 17.06 4.92
CA GLN A 500 -4.47 15.73 5.14
C GLN A 500 -5.14 15.00 6.31
N LEU A 501 -5.40 15.70 7.42
CA LEU A 501 -6.13 15.14 8.56
C LEU A 501 -7.57 14.75 8.16
N GLU A 502 -8.24 15.59 7.36
CA GLU A 502 -9.54 15.24 6.80
C GLU A 502 -9.44 13.99 5.90
N ALA A 503 -8.38 13.88 5.09
CA ALA A 503 -8.16 12.75 4.19
C ALA A 503 -7.98 11.43 4.95
N TYR A 504 -7.18 11.46 6.00
CA TYR A 504 -6.91 10.32 6.87
C TYR A 504 -8.19 9.64 7.39
N THR A 505 -9.25 10.41 7.62
CA THR A 505 -10.54 9.89 8.08
C THR A 505 -11.57 9.72 6.96
N LYS A 506 -11.56 10.59 5.95
CA LYS A 506 -12.58 10.60 4.88
C LYS A 506 -12.34 9.56 3.80
N TRP A 507 -11.08 9.19 3.57
CA TRP A 507 -10.73 8.15 2.62
C TRP A 507 -10.90 6.74 3.19
N ILE A 508 -11.12 6.62 4.50
CA ILE A 508 -11.52 5.36 5.11
C ILE A 508 -12.94 5.04 4.64
N ILE A 509 -13.10 3.93 3.98
CA ILE A 509 -14.42 3.32 3.80
C ILE A 509 -14.66 2.50 5.05
N THR A 510 -15.43 3.08 5.98
CA THR A 510 -15.76 2.39 7.22
C THR A 510 -16.75 1.26 6.95
N ALA A 511 -16.54 0.12 7.58
CA ALA A 511 -17.47 -1.00 7.61
C ALA A 511 -18.74 -0.70 8.44
N ASP A 512 -19.06 0.57 8.68
CA ASP A 512 -20.21 1.00 9.47
C ASP A 512 -21.56 0.65 8.84
N ASP A 513 -21.56 0.27 7.55
CA ASP A 513 -22.73 -0.28 6.88
C ASP A 513 -22.40 -1.65 6.26
N PRO A 514 -22.48 -2.74 7.05
CA PRO A 514 -22.18 -4.09 6.58
C PRO A 514 -23.13 -4.55 5.44
N ASP A 515 -24.25 -3.86 5.23
CA ASP A 515 -25.17 -4.17 4.14
C ASP A 515 -24.64 -3.67 2.77
N THR A 516 -23.66 -2.76 2.77
CA THR A 516 -23.06 -2.21 1.56
C THR A 516 -21.74 -2.88 1.17
N VAL A 517 -21.02 -3.46 2.13
CA VAL A 517 -19.76 -4.17 1.88
C VAL A 517 -20.06 -5.60 1.44
N VAL A 518 -19.64 -5.93 0.24
CA VAL A 518 -19.95 -7.24 -0.37
C VAL A 518 -18.72 -8.12 -0.58
N THR A 519 -17.52 -7.52 -0.50
CA THR A 519 -16.26 -8.21 -0.75
C THR A 519 -15.17 -7.71 0.22
N SER A 520 -14.14 -8.50 0.42
CA SER A 520 -12.97 -8.14 1.22
C SER A 520 -11.68 -8.68 0.61
N ASP A 521 -10.56 -8.10 1.01
CA ASP A 521 -9.24 -8.67 0.75
C ASP A 521 -9.11 -10.07 1.36
N ILE A 522 -8.16 -10.84 0.83
CA ILE A 522 -7.74 -12.09 1.46
C ILE A 522 -7.06 -11.74 2.80
N PRO A 523 -7.54 -12.28 3.93
CA PRO A 523 -6.91 -12.01 5.22
C PRO A 523 -5.43 -12.43 5.26
N ALA A 524 -4.59 -11.65 5.93
CA ALA A 524 -3.16 -11.94 6.08
C ALA A 524 -2.88 -13.30 6.75
N GLY A 525 -3.81 -13.77 7.59
CA GLY A 525 -3.78 -15.09 8.20
C GLY A 525 -4.12 -16.26 7.26
N ALA A 526 -4.61 -15.99 6.04
CA ALA A 526 -4.88 -17.03 5.03
C ALA A 526 -3.56 -17.42 4.32
N LYS A 527 -2.74 -18.20 5.01
CA LYS A 527 -1.40 -18.60 4.57
C LYS A 527 -1.45 -19.75 3.56
N LEU A 528 -0.64 -19.66 2.50
CA LEU A 528 -0.46 -20.71 1.50
C LEU A 528 0.61 -21.71 1.95
N THR A 529 0.37 -23.00 1.69
CA THR A 529 1.45 -24.01 1.70
C THR A 529 2.40 -23.77 0.53
N ALA A 530 3.62 -24.34 0.58
CA ALA A 530 4.58 -24.23 -0.52
C ALA A 530 4.04 -24.76 -1.87
N GLU A 531 3.22 -25.83 -1.84
CA GLU A 531 2.58 -26.39 -3.04
C GLU A 531 1.51 -25.44 -3.60
N GLU A 532 0.70 -24.85 -2.72
CA GLU A 532 -0.33 -23.87 -3.09
C GLU A 532 0.31 -22.58 -3.63
N ALA A 533 1.36 -22.07 -2.99
CA ALA A 533 2.11 -20.90 -3.45
C ALA A 533 2.75 -21.12 -4.84
N ASP A 534 3.33 -22.32 -5.10
CA ASP A 534 3.88 -22.67 -6.42
C ASP A 534 2.76 -22.74 -7.49
N ALA A 535 1.57 -23.22 -7.13
CA ALA A 535 0.41 -23.26 -8.01
C ALA A 535 -0.08 -21.85 -8.36
N VAL A 536 -0.24 -20.98 -7.36
CA VAL A 536 -0.65 -19.57 -7.53
C VAL A 536 0.39 -18.82 -8.37
N THR A 537 1.66 -18.84 -7.98
CA THR A 537 2.74 -18.11 -8.69
C THR A 537 2.85 -18.55 -10.15
N THR A 538 2.74 -19.87 -10.40
CA THR A 538 2.84 -20.40 -11.77
C THR A 538 1.65 -19.98 -12.64
N ALA A 539 0.43 -20.00 -12.11
CA ALA A 539 -0.75 -19.60 -12.86
C ALA A 539 -0.79 -18.07 -13.05
N MET A 540 -0.58 -17.32 -11.98
CA MET A 540 -0.73 -15.86 -11.99
C MET A 540 0.36 -15.14 -12.79
N GLY A 541 1.54 -15.72 -12.96
CA GLY A 541 2.58 -15.16 -13.84
C GLY A 541 2.11 -14.99 -15.28
N ASP A 542 1.43 -15.98 -15.83
CA ASP A 542 0.86 -15.93 -17.18
C ASP A 542 -0.42 -15.09 -17.21
N ILE A 543 -1.30 -15.25 -16.21
CA ILE A 543 -2.57 -14.52 -16.10
C ILE A 543 -2.34 -13.02 -16.00
N ASN A 544 -1.50 -12.55 -15.08
CA ASN A 544 -1.23 -11.11 -14.88
C ASN A 544 -0.65 -10.46 -16.14
N THR A 545 0.20 -11.18 -16.88
CA THR A 545 0.71 -10.70 -18.17
C THR A 545 -0.43 -10.53 -19.18
N HIS A 546 -1.31 -11.51 -19.30
CA HIS A 546 -2.46 -11.47 -20.21
C HIS A 546 -3.46 -10.38 -19.83
N VAL A 547 -3.78 -10.27 -18.54
CA VAL A 547 -4.66 -9.21 -17.98
C VAL A 547 -4.13 -7.83 -18.34
N GLY A 548 -2.86 -7.54 -18.03
CA GLY A 548 -2.25 -6.24 -18.30
C GLY A 548 -2.30 -5.87 -19.80
N GLU A 549 -1.98 -6.82 -20.68
CA GLU A 549 -2.06 -6.59 -22.12
C GLU A 549 -3.49 -6.35 -22.60
N MET A 550 -4.46 -7.14 -22.14
CA MET A 550 -5.82 -7.06 -22.65
C MET A 550 -6.57 -5.86 -22.08
N ALA A 551 -6.41 -5.54 -20.79
CA ALA A 551 -6.98 -4.36 -20.18
C ALA A 551 -6.56 -3.08 -20.93
N LEU A 552 -5.26 -2.96 -21.24
CA LEU A 552 -4.75 -1.85 -22.04
C LEU A 552 -5.37 -1.81 -23.43
N LYS A 553 -5.46 -2.94 -24.13
CA LYS A 553 -6.05 -3.01 -25.48
C LYS A 553 -7.53 -2.64 -25.47
N PHE A 554 -8.28 -3.08 -24.46
CA PHE A 554 -9.70 -2.77 -24.30
C PHE A 554 -9.92 -1.30 -24.03
N VAL A 555 -9.23 -0.72 -23.04
CA VAL A 555 -9.38 0.69 -22.70
C VAL A 555 -8.95 1.62 -23.81
N THR A 556 -7.86 1.32 -24.50
CA THR A 556 -7.39 2.15 -25.63
C THR A 556 -8.14 1.93 -26.94
N GLY A 557 -9.05 0.96 -26.99
CA GLY A 557 -9.78 0.59 -28.21
C GLY A 557 -8.93 -0.14 -29.25
N ALA A 558 -7.74 -0.62 -28.87
CA ALA A 558 -6.90 -1.48 -29.73
C ALA A 558 -7.50 -2.88 -29.91
N ALA A 559 -8.32 -3.32 -28.99
CA ALA A 559 -9.23 -4.46 -29.11
C ALA A 559 -10.66 -4.00 -28.81
N GLU A 560 -11.62 -4.61 -29.49
CA GLU A 560 -13.03 -4.35 -29.22
C GLU A 560 -13.41 -4.94 -27.84
N LEU A 561 -14.06 -4.16 -26.99
CA LEU A 561 -14.59 -4.59 -25.70
C LEU A 561 -16.11 -4.72 -25.81
N ASN A 562 -16.61 -5.94 -25.79
CA ASN A 562 -18.02 -6.31 -25.71
C ASN A 562 -18.15 -7.66 -24.98
N GLU A 563 -19.37 -8.10 -24.72
CA GLU A 563 -19.63 -9.36 -23.98
C GLU A 563 -18.91 -10.57 -24.59
N ASP A 564 -18.91 -10.72 -25.93
CA ASP A 564 -18.28 -11.84 -26.61
C ASP A 564 -16.74 -11.82 -26.46
N SER A 565 -16.12 -10.65 -26.64
CA SER A 565 -14.67 -10.52 -26.51
C SER A 565 -14.19 -10.63 -25.07
N TYR A 566 -15.00 -10.15 -24.12
CA TYR A 566 -14.71 -10.31 -22.70
C TYR A 566 -14.85 -11.77 -22.26
N ALA A 567 -15.90 -12.48 -22.71
CA ALA A 567 -16.04 -13.91 -22.46
C ALA A 567 -14.86 -14.72 -23.03
N ALA A 568 -14.34 -14.34 -24.20
CA ALA A 568 -13.14 -14.95 -24.76
C ALA A 568 -11.90 -14.68 -23.88
N TYR A 569 -11.74 -13.44 -23.40
CA TYR A 569 -10.68 -13.07 -22.48
C TYR A 569 -10.74 -13.87 -21.16
N VAL A 570 -11.92 -14.01 -20.55
CA VAL A 570 -12.09 -14.83 -19.33
C VAL A 570 -11.76 -16.30 -19.62
N SER A 571 -12.22 -16.83 -20.77
CA SER A 571 -11.88 -18.21 -21.17
C SER A 571 -10.38 -18.42 -21.38
N ASP A 572 -9.67 -17.41 -21.86
CA ASP A 572 -8.20 -17.48 -21.99
C ASP A 572 -7.54 -17.56 -20.60
N ILE A 573 -8.00 -16.77 -19.62
CA ILE A 573 -7.55 -16.81 -18.22
C ILE A 573 -7.84 -18.18 -17.59
N GLU A 574 -9.06 -18.73 -17.79
CA GLU A 574 -9.42 -20.07 -17.29
C GLU A 574 -8.47 -21.14 -17.82
N ASN A 575 -8.08 -21.05 -19.09
CA ASN A 575 -7.12 -21.99 -19.72
C ASN A 575 -5.68 -21.83 -19.20
N MET A 576 -5.35 -20.75 -18.50
CA MET A 576 -4.06 -20.50 -17.85
C MET A 576 -3.98 -21.07 -16.42
N ARG A 577 -4.78 -22.09 -16.12
CA ARG A 577 -4.84 -22.77 -14.82
C ARG A 577 -5.40 -21.91 -13.67
N LEU A 578 -6.30 -20.99 -13.99
CA LEU A 578 -6.97 -20.17 -12.96
C LEU A 578 -7.57 -21.02 -11.83
N GLN A 579 -8.23 -22.15 -12.19
CA GLN A 579 -8.88 -22.98 -11.18
C GLN A 579 -7.89 -23.56 -10.16
N GLU A 580 -6.66 -23.89 -10.57
CA GLU A 580 -5.63 -24.40 -9.64
C GLU A 580 -5.23 -23.30 -8.64
N ALA A 581 -5.14 -22.03 -9.08
CA ALA A 581 -4.84 -20.91 -8.22
C ALA A 581 -6.02 -20.58 -7.28
N LEU A 582 -7.26 -20.60 -7.79
CA LEU A 582 -8.46 -20.39 -6.97
C LEU A 582 -8.62 -21.48 -5.90
N ASP A 583 -8.40 -22.76 -6.26
CA ASP A 583 -8.47 -23.86 -5.30
C ASP A 583 -7.42 -23.71 -4.19
N ALA A 584 -6.21 -23.26 -4.53
CA ALA A 584 -5.15 -23.00 -3.58
C ALA A 584 -5.49 -21.85 -2.60
N MET A 585 -5.96 -20.72 -3.14
CA MET A 585 -6.37 -19.57 -2.35
C MET A 585 -7.57 -19.86 -1.47
N GLN A 586 -8.57 -20.61 -1.99
CA GLN A 586 -9.73 -21.04 -1.21
C GLN A 586 -9.32 -21.96 -0.06
N SER A 587 -8.40 -22.90 -0.31
CA SER A 587 -7.90 -23.80 0.74
C SER A 587 -7.19 -23.03 1.86
N ALA A 588 -6.43 -21.98 1.53
CA ALA A 588 -5.79 -21.11 2.50
C ALA A 588 -6.83 -20.33 3.31
N TYR A 589 -7.84 -19.78 2.65
CA TYR A 589 -8.92 -19.06 3.30
C TYR A 589 -9.78 -19.97 4.20
N ASP A 590 -10.11 -21.17 3.75
CA ASP A 590 -10.86 -22.15 4.56
C ASP A 590 -10.08 -22.53 5.84
N ARG A 591 -8.76 -22.75 5.75
CA ARG A 591 -7.91 -22.98 6.92
C ARG A 591 -7.90 -21.79 7.89
N TYR A 592 -7.87 -20.58 7.35
CA TYR A 592 -7.97 -19.37 8.18
C TYR A 592 -9.28 -19.34 8.96
N LEU A 593 -10.43 -19.61 8.30
CA LEU A 593 -11.73 -19.64 8.95
C LEU A 593 -11.87 -20.75 10.02
N GLU A 594 -11.21 -21.90 9.82
CA GLU A 594 -11.21 -22.99 10.80
C GLU A 594 -10.44 -22.65 12.08
N ASN A 595 -9.51 -21.69 12.00
CA ASN A 595 -8.63 -21.29 13.11
C ASN A 595 -9.14 -20.02 13.85
N GLN A 596 -10.23 -19.39 13.37
CA GLN A 596 -10.93 -18.28 14.04
C GLN A 596 -11.88 -18.81 15.12
#